data_0fac827ed09793f20376651f0e3fabc5
#
_entry.id   0fac827ed09793f20376651f0e3fabc5
#
_cell.length_a   1.000
_cell.length_b   1.000
_cell.length_c   1.000
_cell.angle_alpha   90.00
_cell.angle_beta   90.00
_cell.angle_gamma   90.00
#
_symmetry.space_group_name_H-M   'P 1'
#
loop_
_entity.id
_entity.type
_entity.pdbx_description
1 polymer ?
#
loop_
_entity_poly.entity_id
_entity_poly.type
_entity_poly.pdbx_seq_one_letter_code
_entity_poly.pdbx_strand_id
1 'polypeptide(L)' 'MTTYQVFCKGTARRWLPYSGEFRTRMEAQKCMEYVIGLGNYSITGAPISYKIVKHTRQDVA' A
#
# COMPACT_ATOMS: atom_id res chain seq x y z
N MET A 1 -10.90 -14.63 -6.04
CA MET A 1 -10.22 -13.49 -6.66
C MET A 1 -9.20 -12.92 -5.70
N THR A 2 -8.00 -12.68 -6.16
CA THR A 2 -6.91 -12.16 -5.33
C THR A 2 -6.48 -10.80 -5.83
N THR A 3 -6.36 -9.84 -4.93
CA THR A 3 -5.87 -8.51 -5.24
C THR A 3 -4.80 -8.11 -4.25
N TYR A 4 -4.10 -7.04 -4.56
CA TYR A 4 -3.01 -6.51 -3.74
C TYR A 4 -3.21 -5.01 -3.57
N GLN A 5 -2.99 -4.52 -2.37
CA GLN A 5 -3.21 -3.12 -2.06
C GLN A 5 -2.02 -2.58 -1.26
N VAL A 6 -1.61 -1.35 -1.56
CA VAL A 6 -0.55 -0.67 -0.83
C VAL A 6 -1.16 0.06 0.35
N PHE A 7 -0.61 -0.18 1.52
CA PHE A 7 -0.98 0.52 2.75
C PHE A 7 0.19 1.36 3.23
N CYS A 8 -0.10 2.43 3.90
CA CYS A 8 0.91 3.28 4.50
C CYS A 8 0.62 3.51 5.98
N LYS A 9 1.69 3.77 6.73
CA LYS A 9 1.61 4.08 8.15
C LYS A 9 2.54 5.25 8.42
N GLY A 10 1.96 6.37 8.82
CA GLY A 10 2.69 7.58 9.17
C GLY A 10 2.58 7.86 10.65
N THR A 11 2.42 9.15 10.99
CA THR A 11 2.32 9.60 12.38
C THR A 11 1.06 9.11 13.10
N ALA A 12 0.05 8.70 12.35
CA ALA A 12 -1.22 8.21 12.93
C ALA A 12 -1.09 6.85 13.62
N ARG A 13 0.04 6.17 13.48
CA ARG A 13 0.35 4.88 14.09
C ARG A 13 -0.60 3.75 13.69
N ARG A 14 -1.27 3.88 12.55
CA ARG A 14 -2.12 2.81 12.02
C ARG A 14 -1.97 2.74 10.52
N TRP A 15 -2.20 1.55 9.99
CA TRP A 15 -2.12 1.33 8.55
C TRP A 15 -3.39 1.83 7.88
N LEU A 16 -3.21 2.67 6.87
CA LEU A 16 -4.29 3.21 6.07
C LEU A 16 -4.09 2.83 4.61
N PRO A 17 -5.17 2.60 3.85
CA PRO A 17 -5.01 2.30 2.43
C PRO A 17 -4.45 3.51 1.70
N TYR A 18 -3.38 3.28 0.94
CA TYR A 18 -2.77 4.31 0.12
C TYR A 18 -3.27 4.25 -1.31
N SER A 19 -3.44 3.05 -1.85
CA SER A 19 -3.85 2.84 -3.23
C SER A 19 -5.13 2.02 -3.30
N GLY A 20 -5.70 1.94 -4.51
CA GLY A 20 -6.72 0.94 -4.79
C GLY A 20 -6.12 -0.46 -4.87
N GLU A 21 -6.96 -1.43 -5.17
CA GLU A 21 -6.52 -2.82 -5.30
C GLU A 21 -5.98 -3.08 -6.69
N PHE A 22 -4.85 -3.76 -6.76
CA PHE A 22 -4.23 -4.18 -8.01
C PHE A 22 -4.44 -5.69 -8.19
N ARG A 23 -4.45 -6.13 -9.45
CA ARG A 23 -4.63 -7.56 -9.76
C ARG A 23 -3.37 -8.36 -9.51
N THR A 24 -2.20 -7.75 -9.58
CA THR A 24 -0.93 -8.44 -9.39
C THR A 24 -0.10 -7.74 -8.33
N ARG A 25 0.74 -8.54 -7.66
CA ARG A 25 1.67 -8.01 -6.68
C ARG A 25 2.70 -7.07 -7.32
N MET A 26 3.09 -7.36 -8.56
CA MET A 26 4.05 -6.53 -9.27
C MET A 26 3.52 -5.12 -9.48
N GLU A 27 2.25 -4.97 -9.82
CA GLU A 27 1.63 -3.66 -9.96
C GLU A 27 1.63 -2.89 -8.64
N ALA A 28 1.27 -3.56 -7.55
CA ALA A 28 1.30 -2.96 -6.23
C ALA A 28 2.71 -2.56 -5.83
N GLN A 29 3.69 -3.41 -6.11
CA GLN A 29 5.08 -3.14 -5.80
C GLN A 29 5.60 -1.94 -6.58
N LYS A 30 5.28 -1.84 -7.86
CA LYS A 30 5.68 -0.67 -8.68
C LYS A 30 5.08 0.62 -8.14
N CYS A 31 3.83 0.58 -7.70
CA CYS A 31 3.18 1.73 -7.07
C CYS A 31 3.91 2.14 -5.81
N MET A 32 4.23 1.17 -4.95
CA MET A 32 4.93 1.42 -3.71
C MET A 32 6.33 2.00 -3.95
N GLU A 33 7.08 1.45 -4.90
CA GLU A 33 8.41 1.94 -5.24
C GLU A 33 8.36 3.37 -5.78
N TYR A 34 7.37 3.68 -6.59
CA TYR A 34 7.19 5.02 -7.12
C TYR A 34 6.97 6.04 -5.99
N VAL A 35 6.12 5.70 -5.05
CA VAL A 35 5.80 6.59 -3.92
C VAL A 35 7.02 6.78 -3.02
N ILE A 36 7.76 5.72 -2.74
CA ILE A 36 8.99 5.81 -1.95
C ILE A 36 10.00 6.70 -2.65
N GLY A 37 10.09 6.60 -3.97
CA GLY A 37 10.99 7.43 -4.76
C GLY A 37 10.64 8.92 -4.75
N LEU A 38 9.38 9.28 -4.47
CA LEU A 38 8.96 10.68 -4.34
C LEU A 38 9.30 11.28 -2.98
N GLY A 39 9.81 10.49 -2.05
CA GLY A 39 10.04 10.91 -0.67
C GLY A 39 8.94 10.39 0.24
N ASN A 40 9.34 9.63 1.24
CA ASN A 40 8.41 8.93 2.10
C ASN A 40 8.38 9.50 3.52
N TYR A 41 8.25 10.83 3.61
CA TYR A 41 8.16 11.52 4.89
C TYR A 41 6.82 12.23 5.00
N SER A 42 6.26 12.23 6.22
CA SER A 42 5.07 13.01 6.52
C SER A 42 5.42 14.49 6.60
N ILE A 43 4.39 15.34 6.73
CA ILE A 43 4.58 16.79 6.87
C ILE A 43 5.48 17.12 8.08
N THR A 44 5.44 16.30 9.12
CA THR A 44 6.26 16.48 10.32
C THR A 44 7.69 15.97 10.16
N GLY A 45 8.03 15.40 9.01
CA GLY A 45 9.34 14.83 8.77
C GLY A 45 9.52 13.38 9.25
N ALA A 46 8.49 12.79 9.86
CA ALA A 46 8.56 11.40 10.29
C ALA A 46 8.48 10.46 9.07
N PRO A 47 9.28 9.40 9.04
CA PRO A 47 9.23 8.47 7.91
C PRO A 47 7.88 7.75 7.83
N ILE A 48 7.42 7.53 6.61
CA ILE A 48 6.19 6.79 6.33
C ILE A 48 6.58 5.37 5.92
N SER A 49 5.96 4.40 6.55
CA SER A 49 6.17 2.99 6.21
C SER A 49 5.10 2.54 5.20
N TYR A 50 5.48 1.64 4.31
CA TYR A 50 4.58 1.09 3.30
C TYR A 50 4.61 -0.42 3.35
N LYS A 51 3.49 -1.04 3.02
CA LYS A 51 3.41 -2.50 2.88
C LYS A 51 2.38 -2.87 1.82
N ILE A 52 2.51 -4.07 1.29
CA ILE A 52 1.55 -4.64 0.35
C ILE A 52 0.71 -5.65 1.13
N VAL A 53 -0.60 -5.51 1.05
CA VAL A 53 -1.55 -6.43 1.67
C VAL A 53 -2.24 -7.24 0.59
N LYS A 54 -2.23 -8.56 0.75
CA LYS A 54 -2.92 -9.46 -0.15
C LYS A 54 -4.35 -9.66 0.34
N HIS A 55 -5.30 -9.40 -0.54
CA HIS A 55 -6.70 -9.66 -0.30
C HIS A 55 -7.14 -10.87 -1.12
N THR A 56 -7.64 -11.88 -0.45
CA THR A 56 -8.21 -13.04 -1.11
C THR A 56 -9.69 -13.06 -0.84
N ARG A 57 -10.48 -13.02 -1.91
CA ARG A 57 -11.93 -13.08 -1.82
C ARG A 57 -12.41 -14.37 -2.47
N GLN A 58 -13.30 -15.06 -1.77
CA GLN A 58 -13.93 -16.24 -2.30
C GLN A 58 -15.08 -15.83 -3.19
N ASP A 59 -15.05 -16.26 -4.45
CA ASP A 59 -16.20 -16.06 -5.33
C ASP A 59 -17.28 -17.02 -4.88
N VAL A 60 -18.34 -16.47 -4.33
CA VAL A 60 -19.51 -17.27 -3.96
C VAL A 60 -20.35 -17.41 -5.22
N ALA A 61 -20.37 -18.62 -5.72
CA ALA A 61 -21.20 -18.93 -6.86
C ALA A 61 -22.67 -18.93 -6.45
#